data_57ac46102f5e00fb7ba84a2fc80573c8
#
_entry.id   57ac46102f5e00fb7ba84a2fc80573c8
#
_cell.length_a   1.000
_cell.length_b   1.000
_cell.length_c   1.000
_cell.angle_alpha   90.00
_cell.angle_beta   90.00
_cell.angle_gamma   90.00
#
_symmetry.space_group_name_H-M   'P 1'
#
loop_
_entity.id
_entity.type
_entity.pdbx_description
1 polymer ?
#
loop_
_entity_poly.entity_id
_entity_poly.type
_entity_poly.pdbx_seq_one_letter_code
_entity_poly.pdbx_strand_id
1 'polypeptide(L)'
;MTDSVNTRELALGVLMEVTEGGSYSHLVLRSVLEKHQYLTKQERAFLTRLAEGTIQRMLELDYILDRFSKVKVKKMKPVIRNILRLGVYQLKYMDAVPASAACNEAVKLAKKKGFASLGGFVNGVLRSVGRDLGE
;
A
#
# COMPACT_ATOMS: atom_id res chain seq x y z
N MET A 1 0.45 -12.34 -23.53
CA MET A 1 0.48 -11.21 -22.70
C MET A 1 1.47 -11.38 -21.57
N THR A 2 2.23 -10.42 -21.43
CA THR A 2 3.13 -10.43 -20.32
C THR A 2 2.41 -10.06 -19.09
N ASP A 3 2.68 -10.75 -18.07
CA ASP A 3 2.19 -10.37 -16.80
C ASP A 3 2.84 -9.07 -16.42
N SER A 4 2.03 -8.06 -16.34
CA SER A 4 2.53 -6.80 -15.83
C SER A 4 2.94 -7.03 -14.39
N VAL A 5 4.08 -6.48 -14.04
CA VAL A 5 4.53 -6.51 -12.67
C VAL A 5 3.57 -5.71 -11.84
N ASN A 6 3.17 -6.26 -10.74
CA ASN A 6 2.32 -5.55 -9.81
C ASN A 6 3.19 -4.63 -8.96
N THR A 7 3.26 -3.36 -9.36
CA THR A 7 4.08 -2.38 -8.63
C THR A 7 3.59 -2.18 -7.20
N ARG A 8 2.29 -2.32 -6.98
CA ARG A 8 1.75 -2.22 -5.61
C ARG A 8 2.21 -3.39 -4.75
N GLU A 9 2.34 -4.57 -5.34
CA GLU A 9 2.88 -5.72 -4.60
C GLU A 9 4.34 -5.51 -4.26
N LEU A 10 5.11 -4.93 -5.17
CA LEU A 10 6.51 -4.62 -4.89
C LEU A 10 6.61 -3.58 -3.78
N ALA A 11 5.74 -2.57 -3.79
CA ALA A 11 5.71 -1.57 -2.73
C ALA A 11 5.38 -2.21 -1.38
N LEU A 12 4.44 -3.15 -1.38
CA LEU A 12 4.11 -3.88 -0.16
C LEU A 12 5.32 -4.61 0.38
N GLY A 13 6.09 -5.26 -0.51
CA GLY A 13 7.32 -5.95 -0.11
C GLY A 13 8.32 -5.01 0.54
N VAL A 14 8.48 -3.79 -0.03
CA VAL A 14 9.37 -2.79 0.56
C VAL A 14 8.90 -2.44 1.98
N LEU A 15 7.60 -2.17 2.13
CA LEU A 15 7.06 -1.83 3.45
C LEU A 15 7.25 -2.95 4.46
N MET A 16 7.04 -4.19 4.05
CA MET A 16 7.23 -5.31 4.96
C MET A 16 8.67 -5.41 5.44
N GLU A 17 9.64 -5.24 4.54
CA GLU A 17 11.05 -5.31 4.95
C GLU A 17 11.44 -4.14 5.86
N VAL A 18 10.87 -2.97 5.64
CA VAL A 18 11.17 -1.79 6.45
C VAL A 18 10.47 -1.87 7.81
N THR A 19 9.18 -2.17 7.82
CA THR A 19 8.40 -2.09 9.07
C THR A 19 8.55 -3.33 9.93
N GLU A 20 8.75 -4.50 9.34
CA GLU A 20 8.87 -5.74 10.09
C GLU A 20 10.32 -6.23 10.17
N GLY A 21 11.11 -5.97 9.13
CA GLY A 21 12.50 -6.41 9.09
C GLY A 21 13.50 -5.40 9.60
N GLY A 22 13.09 -4.15 9.79
CA GLY A 22 13.98 -3.10 10.29
C GLY A 22 15.00 -2.60 9.29
N SER A 23 14.82 -2.91 8.00
CA SER A 23 15.74 -2.48 6.96
C SER A 23 15.56 -1.01 6.61
N TYR A 24 16.62 -0.37 6.10
CA TYR A 24 16.53 1.02 5.66
C TYR A 24 15.78 1.11 4.33
N SER A 25 14.81 2.02 4.27
CA SER A 25 13.90 2.11 3.13
C SER A 25 14.62 2.34 1.80
N HIS A 26 15.62 3.23 1.78
CA HIS A 26 16.31 3.53 0.52
C HIS A 26 17.12 2.34 0.01
N LEU A 27 17.65 1.52 0.91
CA LEU A 27 18.40 0.34 0.51
C LEU A 27 17.47 -0.75 -0.05
N VAL A 28 16.33 -0.95 0.61
CA VAL A 28 15.36 -1.95 0.14
C VAL A 28 14.82 -1.54 -1.22
N LEU A 29 14.44 -0.27 -1.37
CA LEU A 29 13.88 0.20 -2.64
C LEU A 29 14.90 0.07 -3.77
N ARG A 30 16.16 0.45 -3.51
CA ARG A 30 17.20 0.30 -4.52
C ARG A 30 17.34 -1.16 -4.95
N SER A 31 17.36 -2.07 -3.99
CA SER A 31 17.48 -3.49 -4.27
C SER A 31 16.33 -3.99 -5.14
N VAL A 32 15.12 -3.58 -4.83
CA VAL A 32 13.94 -3.97 -5.61
C VAL A 32 14.05 -3.44 -7.04
N LEU A 33 14.43 -2.17 -7.19
CA LEU A 33 14.57 -1.58 -8.52
C LEU A 33 15.67 -2.26 -9.33
N GLU A 34 16.75 -2.65 -8.69
CA GLU A 34 17.84 -3.36 -9.37
C GLU A 34 17.41 -4.75 -9.82
N LYS A 35 16.62 -5.43 -9.02
CA LYS A 35 16.13 -6.75 -9.38
C LYS A 35 15.05 -6.73 -10.46
N HIS A 36 14.43 -5.57 -10.68
CA HIS A 36 13.31 -5.46 -11.61
C HIS A 36 13.61 -4.44 -12.71
N GLN A 37 14.72 -4.69 -13.41
CA GLN A 37 15.19 -3.76 -14.46
C GLN A 37 14.20 -3.58 -15.60
N TYR A 38 13.31 -4.54 -15.78
CA TYR A 38 12.31 -4.51 -16.86
C TYR A 38 11.15 -3.56 -16.58
N LEU A 39 11.06 -2.98 -15.40
CA LEU A 39 10.02 -2.00 -15.10
C LEU A 39 10.18 -0.78 -15.99
N THR A 40 9.05 -0.27 -16.49
CA THR A 40 9.08 0.96 -17.29
C THR A 40 9.44 2.14 -16.37
N LYS A 41 9.81 3.25 -17.01
CA LYS A 41 10.13 4.46 -16.26
C LYS A 41 8.94 4.89 -15.38
N GLN A 42 7.74 4.79 -15.92
CA GLN A 42 6.53 5.16 -15.18
C GLN A 42 6.30 4.22 -14.00
N GLU A 43 6.51 2.92 -14.20
CA GLU A 43 6.35 1.95 -13.13
C GLU A 43 7.36 2.17 -12.01
N ARG A 44 8.61 2.48 -12.38
CA ARG A 44 9.65 2.77 -11.40
C ARG A 44 9.32 4.02 -10.58
N ALA A 45 8.81 5.06 -11.25
CA ALA A 45 8.40 6.29 -10.57
C ALA A 45 7.23 6.05 -9.64
N PHE A 46 6.24 5.28 -10.09
CA PHE A 46 5.07 4.95 -9.28
C PHE A 46 5.48 4.16 -8.03
N LEU A 47 6.30 3.13 -8.21
CA LEU A 47 6.78 2.31 -7.10
C LEU A 47 7.53 3.17 -6.08
N THR A 48 8.45 4.00 -6.56
CA THR A 48 9.25 4.85 -5.68
C THR A 48 8.39 5.81 -4.89
N ARG A 49 7.48 6.49 -5.57
CA ARG A 49 6.61 7.46 -4.90
C ARG A 49 5.71 6.78 -3.88
N LEU A 50 5.12 5.66 -4.25
CA LEU A 50 4.20 4.94 -3.37
C LEU A 50 4.91 4.42 -2.13
N ALA A 51 6.06 3.75 -2.32
CA ALA A 51 6.78 3.16 -1.19
C ALA A 51 7.35 4.25 -0.27
N GLU A 52 8.07 5.21 -0.83
CA GLU A 52 8.71 6.26 -0.02
C GLU A 52 7.68 7.16 0.64
N GLY A 53 6.65 7.53 -0.11
CA GLY A 53 5.63 8.42 0.45
C GLY A 53 4.88 7.77 1.59
N THR A 54 4.54 6.49 1.44
CA THR A 54 3.83 5.76 2.50
C THR A 54 4.70 5.67 3.75
N ILE A 55 5.98 5.36 3.58
CA ILE A 55 6.89 5.26 4.73
C ILE A 55 7.04 6.61 5.43
N GLN A 56 7.23 7.68 4.66
CA GLN A 56 7.43 9.02 5.23
C GLN A 56 6.22 9.51 5.99
N ARG A 57 5.02 9.10 5.58
CA ARG A 57 3.78 9.57 6.20
C ARG A 57 3.11 8.52 7.07
N MET A 58 3.84 7.52 7.47
CA MET A 58 3.27 6.36 8.16
C MET A 58 2.48 6.74 9.42
N LEU A 59 2.99 7.66 10.22
CA LEU A 59 2.28 8.07 11.45
C LEU A 59 0.94 8.71 11.11
N GLU A 60 0.91 9.56 10.11
CA GLU A 60 -0.33 10.20 9.67
C GLU A 60 -1.31 9.17 9.13
N LEU A 61 -0.81 8.24 8.31
CA LEU A 61 -1.66 7.21 7.72
C LEU A 61 -2.26 6.31 8.80
N ASP A 62 -1.47 5.96 9.81
CA ASP A 62 -1.96 5.14 10.92
C ASP A 62 -3.02 5.88 11.73
N TYR A 63 -2.84 7.18 11.92
CA TYR A 63 -3.83 7.99 12.60
C TYR A 63 -5.16 7.98 11.85
N ILE A 64 -5.10 8.14 10.52
CA ILE A 64 -6.31 8.11 9.70
C ILE A 64 -6.96 6.73 9.79
N LEU A 65 -6.17 5.67 9.65
CA LEU A 65 -6.70 4.31 9.71
C LEU A 65 -7.37 4.02 11.05
N ASP A 66 -6.77 4.47 12.14
CA ASP A 66 -7.36 4.24 13.48
C ASP A 66 -8.71 4.94 13.64
N ARG A 67 -8.95 6.02 12.89
CA ARG A 67 -10.23 6.71 12.93
C ARG A 67 -11.32 5.95 12.19
N PHE A 68 -10.97 5.21 11.16
CA PHE A 68 -11.96 4.56 10.28
C PHE A 68 -12.04 3.05 10.46
N SER A 69 -11.14 2.46 11.22
CA SER A 69 -11.11 1.01 11.42
C SER A 69 -11.54 0.66 12.83
N LYS A 70 -12.33 -0.39 12.95
CA LYS A 70 -12.70 -0.91 14.27
C LYS A 70 -11.51 -1.60 14.95
N VAL A 71 -10.54 -2.04 14.16
CA VAL A 71 -9.33 -2.68 14.66
C VAL A 71 -8.19 -1.66 14.57
N LYS A 72 -7.49 -1.45 15.68
CA LYS A 72 -6.35 -0.53 15.69
C LYS A 72 -5.22 -1.07 14.81
N VAL A 73 -4.51 -0.17 14.14
CA VAL A 73 -3.43 -0.54 13.23
C VAL A 73 -2.42 -1.45 13.92
N LYS A 74 -2.05 -1.13 15.16
CA LYS A 74 -1.05 -1.92 15.88
C LYS A 74 -1.50 -3.35 16.15
N LYS A 75 -2.78 -3.64 16.06
CA LYS A 75 -3.34 -4.98 16.28
C LYS A 75 -3.61 -5.73 14.99
N MET A 76 -3.43 -5.09 13.86
CA MET A 76 -3.63 -5.74 12.57
C MET A 76 -2.46 -6.65 12.22
N LYS A 77 -2.73 -7.65 11.37
CA LYS A 77 -1.65 -8.43 10.76
C LYS A 77 -0.76 -7.46 9.96
N PRO A 78 0.58 -7.65 10.02
CA PRO A 78 1.49 -6.73 9.32
C PRO A 78 1.19 -6.55 7.83
N VAL A 79 0.84 -7.62 7.13
CA VAL A 79 0.50 -7.53 5.71
C VAL A 79 -0.73 -6.63 5.52
N ILE A 80 -1.74 -6.80 6.36
CA ILE A 80 -2.98 -6.06 6.23
C ILE A 80 -2.77 -4.58 6.53
N ARG A 81 -2.07 -4.24 7.62
CA ARG A 81 -1.87 -2.83 7.93
C ARG A 81 -1.03 -2.14 6.86
N ASN A 82 -0.06 -2.84 6.27
CA ASN A 82 0.74 -2.25 5.22
C ASN A 82 -0.04 -2.07 3.92
N ILE A 83 -0.93 -3.00 3.59
CA ILE A 83 -1.83 -2.84 2.45
C ILE A 83 -2.73 -1.62 2.66
N LEU A 84 -3.26 -1.45 3.87
CA LEU A 84 -4.12 -0.31 4.18
C LEU A 84 -3.35 1.00 4.14
N ARG A 85 -2.12 1.03 4.64
CA ARG A 85 -1.28 2.22 4.56
C ARG A 85 -1.06 2.64 3.11
N LEU A 86 -0.74 1.68 2.24
CA LEU A 86 -0.57 1.96 0.82
C LEU A 86 -1.85 2.50 0.20
N GLY A 87 -2.98 1.93 0.56
CA GLY A 87 -4.28 2.37 0.03
C GLY A 87 -4.60 3.80 0.43
N VAL A 88 -4.43 4.13 1.71
CA VAL A 88 -4.71 5.49 2.19
C VAL A 88 -3.77 6.50 1.54
N TYR A 89 -2.49 6.14 1.38
CA TYR A 89 -1.55 7.05 0.73
C TYR A 89 -2.01 7.38 -0.70
N GLN A 90 -2.43 6.37 -1.44
CA GLN A 90 -2.93 6.59 -2.80
C GLN A 90 -4.17 7.48 -2.80
N LEU A 91 -5.10 7.22 -1.89
CA LEU A 91 -6.34 7.99 -1.82
C LEU A 91 -6.07 9.46 -1.48
N LYS A 92 -5.10 9.72 -0.62
CA LYS A 92 -4.87 11.09 -0.13
C LYS A 92 -3.88 11.87 -0.98
N TYR A 93 -2.84 11.22 -1.49
CA TYR A 93 -1.71 11.91 -2.09
C TYR A 93 -1.47 11.62 -3.57
N MET A 94 -2.16 10.65 -4.15
CA MET A 94 -1.91 10.28 -5.55
C MET A 94 -3.16 10.50 -6.38
N ASP A 95 -3.39 11.76 -6.74
CA ASP A 95 -4.62 12.17 -7.42
C ASP A 95 -4.85 11.45 -8.75
N ALA A 96 -3.78 11.03 -9.41
CA ALA A 96 -3.92 10.31 -10.68
C ALA A 96 -4.45 8.90 -10.51
N VAL A 97 -4.45 8.36 -9.28
CA VAL A 97 -4.98 7.03 -9.01
C VAL A 97 -6.46 7.15 -8.65
N PRO A 98 -7.36 6.56 -9.44
CA PRO A 98 -8.78 6.58 -9.07
C PRO A 98 -9.00 5.87 -7.73
N ALA A 99 -9.91 6.39 -6.93
CA ALA A 99 -10.21 5.79 -5.62
C ALA A 99 -10.61 4.32 -5.76
N SER A 100 -11.41 4.00 -6.79
CA SER A 100 -11.83 2.62 -7.02
C SER A 100 -10.63 1.70 -7.29
N ALA A 101 -9.62 2.20 -8.01
CA ALA A 101 -8.43 1.41 -8.29
C ALA A 101 -7.63 1.14 -7.02
N ALA A 102 -7.46 2.17 -6.18
CA ALA A 102 -6.73 2.00 -4.92
C ALA A 102 -7.41 0.95 -4.05
N CYS A 103 -8.73 1.00 -3.93
CA CYS A 103 -9.48 0.07 -3.11
C CYS A 103 -9.46 -1.35 -3.70
N ASN A 104 -9.71 -1.48 -5.00
CA ASN A 104 -9.77 -2.79 -5.65
C ASN A 104 -8.42 -3.50 -5.62
N GLU A 105 -7.33 -2.76 -5.87
CA GLU A 105 -6.01 -3.37 -5.87
C GLU A 105 -5.59 -3.79 -4.45
N ALA A 106 -6.00 -3.04 -3.44
CA ALA A 106 -5.74 -3.42 -2.06
C ALA A 106 -6.42 -4.75 -1.72
N VAL A 107 -7.68 -4.92 -2.14
CA VAL A 107 -8.42 -6.16 -1.91
C VAL A 107 -7.72 -7.33 -2.62
N LYS A 108 -7.29 -7.10 -3.86
CA LYS A 108 -6.58 -8.15 -4.62
C LYS A 108 -5.29 -8.56 -3.92
N LEU A 109 -4.54 -7.60 -3.38
CA LEU A 109 -3.32 -7.91 -2.65
C LEU A 109 -3.61 -8.74 -1.40
N ALA A 110 -4.65 -8.37 -0.65
CA ALA A 110 -5.02 -9.13 0.54
C ALA A 110 -5.31 -10.58 0.17
N LYS A 111 -6.07 -10.81 -0.90
CA LYS A 111 -6.38 -12.17 -1.35
C LYS A 111 -5.13 -12.90 -1.79
N LYS A 112 -4.26 -12.24 -2.55
CA LYS A 112 -3.04 -12.85 -3.06
C LYS A 112 -2.11 -13.29 -1.93
N LYS A 113 -2.09 -12.52 -0.83
CA LYS A 113 -1.22 -12.81 0.30
C LYS A 113 -1.86 -13.77 1.32
N GLY A 114 -2.98 -14.37 0.97
CA GLY A 114 -3.59 -15.40 1.82
C GLY A 114 -4.61 -14.87 2.81
N PHE A 115 -5.07 -13.63 2.63
CA PHE A 115 -6.02 -13.02 3.54
C PHE A 115 -7.36 -12.69 2.85
N ALA A 116 -7.83 -13.62 2.03
CA ALA A 116 -9.08 -13.41 1.29
C ALA A 116 -10.24 -13.09 2.23
N SER A 117 -10.27 -13.71 3.42
CA SER A 117 -11.34 -13.47 4.39
C SER A 117 -11.36 -12.04 4.92
N LEU A 118 -10.26 -11.29 4.77
CA LEU A 118 -10.16 -9.90 5.20
C LEU A 118 -10.39 -8.91 4.06
N GLY A 119 -10.72 -9.41 2.87
CA GLY A 119 -10.96 -8.53 1.72
C GLY A 119 -12.07 -7.52 1.98
N GLY A 120 -13.16 -7.96 2.61
CA GLY A 120 -14.26 -7.05 2.94
C GLY A 120 -13.86 -5.99 3.95
N PHE A 121 -13.06 -6.37 4.92
CA PHE A 121 -12.55 -5.43 5.91
C PHE A 121 -11.68 -4.36 5.25
N VAL A 122 -10.73 -4.79 4.40
CA VAL A 122 -9.85 -3.87 3.69
C VAL A 122 -10.68 -2.91 2.83
N ASN A 123 -11.62 -3.44 2.07
CA ASN A 123 -12.46 -2.63 1.20
C ASN A 123 -13.28 -1.62 2.01
N GLY A 124 -13.89 -2.07 3.10
CA GLY A 124 -14.74 -1.21 3.93
C GLY A 124 -13.96 -0.04 4.52
N VAL A 125 -12.78 -0.30 5.07
CA VAL A 125 -11.95 0.75 5.65
C VAL A 125 -11.55 1.77 4.58
N LEU A 126 -11.05 1.30 3.44
CA LEU A 126 -10.57 2.21 2.40
C LEU A 126 -11.70 3.01 1.77
N ARG A 127 -12.88 2.41 1.58
CA ARG A 127 -14.03 3.15 1.05
C ARG A 127 -14.47 4.25 2.02
N SER A 128 -14.43 3.97 3.32
CA SER A 128 -14.78 4.97 4.32
C SER A 128 -13.80 6.13 4.31
N VAL A 129 -12.50 5.83 4.23
CA VAL A 129 -11.47 6.87 4.13
C VAL A 129 -11.67 7.69 2.86
N GLY A 130 -11.93 7.02 1.73
CA GLY A 130 -12.11 7.69 0.45
C GLY A 130 -13.29 8.65 0.46
N ARG A 131 -14.39 8.26 1.10
CA ARG A 131 -15.56 9.14 1.21
C ARG A 131 -15.24 10.37 2.04
N ASP A 132 -14.52 10.20 3.13
CA ASP A 132 -14.15 11.31 4.00
C ASP A 132 -13.24 12.30 3.27
N LEU A 133 -12.26 11.78 2.54
CA LEU A 133 -11.32 12.63 1.80
C LEU A 133 -11.98 13.35 0.63
N GLY A 134 -13.04 12.77 0.06
CA GLY A 134 -13.76 13.37 -1.05
C GLY A 134 -14.63 14.55 -0.65
N GLU A 135 -14.83 14.72 0.63
CA GLU A 135 -15.62 15.85 1.15
C GLU A 135 -14.72 17.00 1.55
#